data_f7c47502300c2caad549c1f9ebf67eaa
#
_entry.id   f7c47502300c2caad549c1f9ebf67eaa
#
_cell.length_a   1.000
_cell.length_b   1.000
_cell.length_c   1.000
_cell.angle_alpha   90.00
_cell.angle_beta   90.00
_cell.angle_gamma   90.00
#
_symmetry.space_group_name_H-M   'P 1'
#
loop_
_entity.id
_entity.type
_entity.pdbx_description
1 polymer ?
#
loop_
_entity_poly.entity_id
_entity_poly.type
_entity_poly.pdbx_seq_one_letter_code
_entity_poly.pdbx_strand_id
1 'polypeptide(L)'
;VRRHPRVRLIAAGHVHRATFTMFSGVPTTICPAPNHAVDLDLAELREPSFKVEPPAFHLHTWFPGEGFGGVVTHQIPIGDFDGPHPFFGPDGKLL
;
A
#
# COMPACT_ATOMS: atom_id res chain seq x y z
N VAL A 1 -7.61 -10.46 -17.20
CA VAL A 1 -6.23 -9.95 -17.21
C VAL A 1 -5.44 -10.48 -18.38
N ARG A 2 -5.53 -11.76 -18.66
CA ARG A 2 -4.80 -12.39 -19.78
C ARG A 2 -5.15 -11.81 -21.14
N ARG A 3 -6.40 -11.36 -21.29
CA ARG A 3 -6.87 -10.70 -22.53
C ARG A 3 -6.46 -9.24 -22.62
N HIS A 4 -5.91 -8.70 -21.53
CA HIS A 4 -5.55 -7.29 -21.41
C HIS A 4 -4.12 -7.16 -20.88
N PRO A 5 -3.11 -7.39 -21.74
CA PRO A 5 -1.72 -7.39 -21.29
C PRO A 5 -1.18 -6.03 -20.84
N ARG A 6 -1.97 -4.96 -21.02
CA ARG A 6 -1.59 -3.62 -20.57
C ARG A 6 -1.94 -3.35 -19.11
N VAL A 7 -2.66 -4.25 -18.45
CA VAL A 7 -2.99 -4.09 -17.02
C VAL A 7 -1.71 -4.21 -16.22
N ARG A 8 -1.40 -3.18 -15.43
CA ARG A 8 -0.18 -3.09 -14.63
C ARG A 8 -0.43 -3.23 -13.14
N LEU A 9 -1.65 -2.97 -12.71
CA LEU A 9 -2.03 -3.00 -11.31
C LEU A 9 -3.51 -3.30 -11.20
N ILE A 10 -3.86 -4.11 -10.22
CA ILE A 10 -5.25 -4.29 -9.78
C ILE A 10 -5.34 -3.74 -8.37
N ALA A 11 -6.24 -2.81 -8.16
CA ALA A 11 -6.44 -2.19 -6.86
C ALA A 11 -7.88 -2.41 -6.40
N ALA A 12 -8.04 -2.73 -5.13
CA ALA A 12 -9.35 -2.98 -4.53
C ALA A 12 -9.43 -2.34 -3.16
N GLY A 13 -10.62 -2.31 -2.60
CA GLY A 13 -10.87 -1.78 -1.28
C GLY A 13 -11.80 -2.69 -0.50
N HIS A 14 -12.65 -2.10 0.35
CA HIS A 14 -13.71 -2.74 1.13
C HIS A 14 -13.24 -3.44 2.39
N VAL A 15 -12.19 -4.26 2.34
CA VAL A 15 -11.71 -5.00 3.51
C VAL A 15 -10.99 -4.09 4.49
N HIS A 16 -10.51 -2.94 4.03
CA HIS A 16 -9.84 -1.92 4.83
C HIS A 16 -8.49 -2.37 5.41
N ARG A 17 -7.97 -3.48 4.96
CA ARG A 17 -6.69 -4.01 5.40
C ARG A 17 -5.73 -4.01 4.21
N ALA A 18 -4.55 -3.41 4.40
CA ALA A 18 -3.52 -3.42 3.37
C ALA A 18 -3.13 -4.86 3.06
N THR A 19 -3.29 -5.24 1.81
CA THR A 19 -3.01 -6.61 1.36
C THR A 19 -2.35 -6.54 -0.02
N PHE A 20 -1.34 -7.37 -0.22
CA PHE A 20 -0.57 -7.39 -1.46
C PHE A 20 -0.46 -8.82 -1.96
N THR A 21 -0.72 -9.01 -3.24
CA THR A 21 -0.60 -10.32 -3.87
C THR A 21 -0.39 -10.17 -5.37
N MET A 22 -0.33 -11.28 -6.06
CA MET A 22 -0.27 -11.34 -7.52
C MET A 22 -1.51 -12.06 -8.04
N PHE A 23 -2.10 -11.53 -9.09
CA PHE A 23 -3.21 -12.17 -9.78
C PHE A 23 -2.91 -12.21 -11.27
N SER A 24 -2.82 -13.41 -11.83
CA SER A 24 -2.45 -13.63 -13.24
C SER A 24 -1.22 -12.83 -13.65
N GLY A 25 -0.20 -12.81 -12.79
CA GLY A 25 1.06 -12.10 -13.05
C GLY A 25 1.00 -10.59 -12.86
N VAL A 26 -0.11 -10.05 -12.37
CA VAL A 26 -0.27 -8.61 -12.14
C VAL A 26 -0.28 -8.32 -10.63
N PRO A 27 0.52 -7.34 -10.16
CA PRO A 27 0.45 -6.91 -8.77
C PRO A 27 -0.96 -6.48 -8.41
N THR A 28 -1.43 -6.96 -7.26
CA THR A 28 -2.79 -6.70 -6.78
C THR A 28 -2.72 -6.20 -5.35
N THR A 29 -3.40 -5.08 -5.07
CA THR A 29 -3.39 -4.46 -3.75
C THR A 29 -4.80 -4.25 -3.24
N ILE A 30 -4.99 -4.40 -1.93
CA ILE A 30 -6.18 -3.92 -1.23
C ILE A 30 -5.74 -2.75 -0.37
N CYS A 31 -6.42 -1.62 -0.53
CA CYS A 31 -6.09 -0.38 0.15
C CYS A 31 -6.52 -0.46 1.62
N PRO A 32 -5.71 0.03 2.57
CA PRO A 32 -6.17 0.25 3.93
C PRO A 32 -7.17 1.40 3.96
N ALA A 33 -7.86 1.55 5.08
CA ALA A 33 -8.87 2.59 5.23
C ALA A 33 -8.42 3.66 6.23
N PRO A 34 -9.07 4.84 6.20
CA PRO A 34 -8.78 5.89 7.17
C PRO A 34 -9.44 5.66 8.53
N ASN A 35 -10.12 4.55 8.75
CA ASN A 35 -10.85 4.30 10.00
C ASN A 35 -10.51 2.95 10.63
N HIS A 36 -11.06 1.84 10.14
CA HIS A 36 -10.87 0.53 10.73
C HIS A 36 -10.48 -0.50 9.68
N ALA A 37 -9.97 -1.63 10.12
CA ALA A 37 -9.63 -2.76 9.27
C ALA A 37 -10.39 -4.01 9.71
N VAL A 38 -10.67 -4.91 8.76
CA VAL A 38 -11.13 -6.25 9.11
C VAL A 38 -9.99 -6.95 9.84
N ASP A 39 -10.30 -7.53 10.99
CA ASP A 39 -9.29 -8.23 11.77
C ASP A 39 -8.75 -9.43 11.01
N LEU A 40 -7.45 -9.60 11.04
CA LEU A 40 -6.81 -10.72 10.37
C LEU A 40 -6.92 -11.97 11.25
N ASP A 41 -7.73 -12.92 10.80
CA ASP A 41 -7.90 -14.18 11.48
C ASP A 41 -7.74 -15.33 10.48
N LEU A 42 -6.56 -15.92 10.46
CA LEU A 42 -6.23 -17.00 9.54
C LEU A 42 -6.75 -18.36 10.02
N ALA A 43 -7.20 -18.44 11.26
CA ALA A 43 -7.71 -19.69 11.83
C ALA A 43 -9.19 -19.92 11.49
N GLU A 44 -9.90 -18.90 11.07
CA GLU A 44 -11.33 -18.96 10.75
C GLU A 44 -12.20 -19.49 11.90
N LEU A 45 -11.73 -19.28 13.14
CA LEU A 45 -12.41 -19.80 14.33
C LEU A 45 -13.32 -18.79 14.99
N ARG A 46 -13.30 -17.53 14.55
CA ARG A 46 -14.07 -16.45 15.13
C ARG A 46 -14.98 -15.82 14.07
N GLU A 47 -16.00 -15.15 14.54
CA GLU A 47 -16.84 -14.35 13.66
C GLU A 47 -16.02 -13.20 13.05
N PRO A 48 -16.38 -12.77 11.84
CA PRO A 48 -15.75 -11.61 11.24
C PRO A 48 -15.82 -10.39 12.17
N SER A 49 -14.71 -9.72 12.36
CA SER A 49 -14.59 -8.58 13.26
C SER A 49 -13.74 -7.48 12.64
N PHE A 50 -13.77 -6.30 13.24
CA PHE A 50 -12.92 -5.20 12.82
C PHE A 50 -12.04 -4.75 13.97
N LYS A 51 -10.97 -4.03 13.61
CA LYS A 51 -9.99 -3.53 14.54
C LYS A 51 -9.64 -2.10 14.16
N VAL A 52 -9.45 -1.24 15.16
CA VAL A 52 -8.95 0.12 14.91
C VAL A 52 -7.43 0.02 14.80
N GLU A 53 -6.93 0.16 13.59
CA GLU A 53 -5.50 0.16 13.29
C GLU A 53 -5.11 1.54 12.76
N PRO A 54 -3.79 1.86 12.73
CA PRO A 54 -3.38 3.14 12.17
C PRO A 54 -3.95 3.36 10.77
N PRO A 55 -4.61 4.49 10.53
CA PRO A 55 -5.21 4.76 9.22
C PRO A 55 -4.14 5.02 8.17
N ALA A 56 -4.41 4.63 6.95
CA ALA A 56 -3.49 4.80 5.84
C ALA A 56 -4.23 4.79 4.50
N PHE A 57 -3.52 5.19 3.46
CA PHE A 57 -3.98 5.06 2.09
C PHE A 57 -2.82 4.66 1.18
N HIS A 58 -3.10 4.27 -0.05
CA HIS A 58 -2.09 3.94 -1.03
C HIS A 58 -1.96 5.04 -2.06
N LEU A 59 -0.73 5.38 -2.39
CA LEU A 59 -0.38 6.25 -3.51
C LEU A 59 0.29 5.40 -4.57
N HIS A 60 -0.35 5.27 -5.72
CA HIS A 60 0.20 4.55 -6.85
C HIS A 60 0.87 5.53 -7.80
N THR A 61 2.15 5.36 -8.03
CA THR A 61 2.91 6.20 -8.94
C THR A 61 3.29 5.40 -10.18
N TRP A 62 3.20 6.04 -11.34
CA TRP A 62 3.57 5.43 -12.62
C TRP A 62 4.91 5.98 -13.09
N PHE A 63 5.85 5.11 -13.35
CA PHE A 63 7.15 5.46 -13.88
C PHE A 63 7.32 4.84 -15.27
N PRO A 64 7.07 5.59 -16.34
CA PRO A 64 7.29 5.10 -17.69
C PRO A 64 8.78 5.01 -17.99
N GLY A 65 9.15 4.07 -18.84
CA GLY A 65 10.53 3.95 -19.31
C GLY A 65 11.08 2.56 -19.19
N GLU A 66 12.30 2.40 -19.70
CA GLU A 66 12.99 1.12 -19.68
C GLU A 66 13.62 0.87 -18.31
N GLY A 67 13.83 -0.39 -18.03
CA GLY A 67 14.45 -0.84 -16.80
C GLY A 67 13.47 -0.88 -15.65
N PHE A 68 13.23 0.25 -15.01
CA PHE A 68 12.37 0.31 -13.84
C PHE A 68 10.87 0.47 -14.16
N GLY A 69 10.51 0.93 -15.34
CA GLY A 69 9.14 1.32 -15.70
C GLY A 69 8.03 0.48 -15.09
N GLY A 70 7.00 1.15 -14.58
CA GLY A 70 5.85 0.48 -13.98
C GLY A 70 5.21 1.25 -12.84
N VAL A 71 4.40 0.55 -12.05
CA VAL A 71 3.70 1.12 -10.92
C VAL A 71 4.48 0.87 -9.64
N VAL A 72 4.64 1.92 -8.83
CA VAL A 72 5.15 1.79 -7.46
C VAL A 72 4.04 2.24 -6.53
N THR A 73 3.74 1.41 -5.54
CA THR A 73 2.71 1.69 -4.55
C THR A 73 3.35 2.06 -3.24
N HIS A 74 2.99 3.23 -2.72
CA HIS A 74 3.43 3.70 -1.41
C HIS A 74 2.25 3.65 -0.46
N GLN A 75 2.46 3.12 0.73
CA GLN A 75 1.48 3.22 1.80
C GLN A 75 1.77 4.45 2.63
N ILE A 76 0.81 5.35 2.70
CA ILE A 76 0.95 6.64 3.37
C ILE A 76 0.09 6.61 4.63
N PRO A 77 0.69 6.68 5.82
CA PRO A 77 -0.09 6.80 7.05
C PRO A 77 -0.77 8.15 7.14
N ILE A 78 -1.98 8.16 7.68
CA ILE A 78 -2.77 9.38 7.86
C ILE A 78 -2.58 9.84 9.29
N GLY A 79 -2.06 11.07 9.48
CA GLY A 79 -1.83 11.65 10.80
C GLY A 79 -0.68 12.65 10.77
N ASP A 80 -0.43 13.23 11.93
CA ASP A 80 0.70 14.11 12.14
C ASP A 80 1.82 13.30 12.79
N PHE A 81 2.95 13.22 12.11
CA PHE A 81 4.10 12.48 12.58
C PHE A 81 5.32 13.39 12.61
N ASP A 82 6.20 13.14 13.58
CA ASP A 82 7.40 13.93 13.72
C ASP A 82 8.26 13.83 12.46
N GLY A 83 8.58 14.99 11.89
CA GLY A 83 9.35 15.07 10.66
C GLY A 83 8.66 15.92 9.59
N PRO A 84 9.28 16.01 8.40
CA PRO A 84 10.52 15.32 8.01
C PRO A 84 11.78 15.88 8.67
N HIS A 85 12.74 15.00 8.88
CA HIS A 85 14.07 15.37 9.40
C HIS A 85 15.10 15.00 8.35
N PRO A 86 16.06 15.90 8.03
CA PRO A 86 17.09 15.57 7.07
C PRO A 86 18.07 14.56 7.66
N PHE A 87 18.58 13.67 6.83
CA PHE A 87 19.68 12.78 7.22
C PHE A 87 21.01 13.53 7.26
N PHE A 88 21.14 14.59 6.47
CA PHE A 88 22.40 15.30 6.29
C PHE A 88 22.22 16.76 6.64
N GLY A 89 23.27 17.35 7.23
CA GLY A 89 23.32 18.76 7.52
C GLY A 89 23.63 19.61 6.28
N PRO A 90 23.69 20.96 6.45
CA PRO A 90 24.00 21.87 5.34
C PRO A 90 25.35 21.61 4.69
N ASP A 91 26.28 20.98 5.43
CA ASP A 91 27.60 20.61 4.93
C ASP A 91 27.61 19.30 4.13
N GLY A 92 26.44 18.64 3.95
CA GLY A 92 26.33 17.38 3.26
C GLY A 92 26.74 16.16 4.08
N LYS A 93 27.02 16.33 5.37
CA LYS A 93 27.38 15.24 6.27
C LYS A 93 26.17 14.71 7.02
N LEU A 94 26.22 13.43 7.35
CA LEU A 94 25.17 12.77 8.12
C LEU A 94 25.03 13.44 9.51
N LEU A 95 23.80 13.71 9.88
CA LEU A 95 23.47 14.29 11.18
C LEU A 95 23.47 13.23 12.28
#